data_337c675d97aaea5bc8e4a1284f7d9604
#
_entry.id   337c675d97aaea5bc8e4a1284f7d9604
#
_cell.length_a   1.000
_cell.length_b   1.000
_cell.length_c   1.000
_cell.angle_alpha   90.00
_cell.angle_beta   90.00
_cell.angle_gamma   90.00
#
_symmetry.space_group_name_H-M   'P 1'
#
loop_
_entity.id
_entity.type
_entity.pdbx_description
1 polymer ?
#
loop_
_entity_poly.entity_id
_entity_poly.type
_entity_poly.pdbx_seq_one_letter_code
_entity_poly.pdbx_strand_id
1 'polypeptide(L)'
;MKKTIATLLLTTAAFFSIQNLSAQETTINAAESSIHWLGKKVTGQHEGNISLVSGKLEMEGEVLTGGSFTVDMNSMTVTDIEGEYAEKLKGHLKSDDFFGVATHPEATLTFTSVEAKGTGLYTVTGDFTIKGKTNPATFDLQISVGEATAKVIIDRSLYDIRYGSTSFFDNLGDKVIYNDFELDVTLKL
;
A
#
# COMPACT_ATOMS: atom_id res chain seq x y z
N MET A 1 7.28 73.73 41.72
CA MET A 1 7.92 72.40 41.66
C MET A 1 7.01 71.46 40.91
N LYS A 2 7.21 71.22 39.63
CA LYS A 2 6.38 70.27 38.78
C LYS A 2 7.12 68.95 38.67
N LYS A 3 6.53 67.87 39.19
CA LYS A 3 7.09 66.53 39.06
C LYS A 3 6.50 65.87 37.78
N THR A 4 7.36 65.62 36.83
CA THR A 4 7.02 64.88 35.59
C THR A 4 7.18 63.39 35.87
N ILE A 5 6.13 62.66 35.73
CA ILE A 5 6.13 61.16 35.80
C ILE A 5 6.32 60.66 34.38
N ALA A 6 7.43 60.00 34.11
CA ALA A 6 7.69 59.32 32.86
C ALA A 6 7.12 57.91 32.93
N THR A 7 6.10 57.65 32.12
CA THR A 7 5.49 56.30 31.97
C THR A 7 6.31 55.49 30.95
N LEU A 8 7.00 54.47 31.42
CA LEU A 8 7.77 53.55 30.59
C LEU A 8 6.78 52.48 30.01
N LEU A 9 6.47 52.58 28.74
CA LEU A 9 5.73 51.54 28.01
C LEU A 9 6.67 50.38 27.66
N LEU A 10 6.50 49.24 28.33
CA LEU A 10 7.20 47.99 28.03
C LEU A 10 6.43 47.26 26.94
N THR A 11 6.86 47.36 25.68
CA THR A 11 6.31 46.57 24.56
C THR A 11 6.96 45.18 24.57
N THR A 12 6.20 44.18 25.02
CA THR A 12 6.57 42.77 24.89
C THR A 12 6.32 42.31 23.45
N ALA A 13 7.37 42.20 22.64
CA ALA A 13 7.31 41.54 21.34
C ALA A 13 7.21 40.04 21.56
N ALA A 14 6.04 39.46 21.29
CA ALA A 14 5.87 38.02 21.24
C ALA A 14 6.54 37.50 19.96
N PHE A 15 7.69 36.85 20.10
CA PHE A 15 8.29 36.08 19.03
C PHE A 15 7.45 34.81 18.80
N PHE A 16 6.60 34.79 17.77
CA PHE A 16 6.04 33.57 17.23
C PHE A 16 7.16 32.85 16.47
N SER A 17 7.73 31.83 17.09
CA SER A 17 8.59 30.86 16.39
C SER A 17 7.72 30.05 15.45
N ILE A 18 7.78 30.31 14.15
CA ILE A 18 7.23 29.43 13.12
C ILE A 18 8.13 28.19 13.13
N GLN A 19 7.65 27.13 13.78
CA GLN A 19 8.28 25.83 13.65
C GLN A 19 8.00 25.36 12.22
N ASN A 20 9.02 25.34 11.37
CA ASN A 20 8.96 24.64 10.11
C ASN A 20 8.78 23.16 10.43
N LEU A 21 7.57 22.64 10.28
CA LEU A 21 7.31 21.20 10.29
C LEU A 21 8.01 20.65 9.05
N SER A 22 9.15 20.02 9.26
CA SER A 22 9.88 19.33 8.19
C SER A 22 9.19 17.99 7.94
N ALA A 23 8.88 17.69 6.68
CA ALA A 23 8.44 16.36 6.30
C ALA A 23 9.51 15.34 6.73
N GLN A 24 9.12 14.36 7.52
CA GLN A 24 9.97 13.27 7.98
C GLN A 24 9.60 11.99 7.27
N GLU A 25 10.58 11.31 6.69
CA GLU A 25 10.38 9.97 6.11
C GLU A 25 10.59 8.91 7.18
N THR A 26 9.60 8.02 7.35
CA THR A 26 9.72 6.81 8.15
C THR A 26 9.96 5.64 7.21
N THR A 27 11.16 5.08 7.25
CA THR A 27 11.53 3.91 6.45
C THR A 27 10.91 2.65 7.05
N ILE A 28 10.30 1.83 6.22
CA ILE A 28 9.69 0.56 6.61
C ILE A 28 10.76 -0.52 6.73
N ASN A 29 10.72 -1.30 7.81
CA ASN A 29 11.51 -2.52 7.93
C ASN A 29 10.91 -3.62 7.04
N ALA A 30 11.40 -3.71 5.80
CA ALA A 30 10.89 -4.64 4.80
C ALA A 30 11.02 -6.11 5.26
N ALA A 31 12.09 -6.45 5.98
CA ALA A 31 12.35 -7.83 6.41
C ALA A 31 11.38 -8.33 7.50
N GLU A 32 10.82 -7.43 8.30
CA GLU A 32 9.85 -7.74 9.34
C GLU A 32 8.40 -7.46 8.92
N SER A 33 8.20 -6.87 7.74
CA SER A 33 6.89 -6.61 7.15
C SER A 33 6.35 -7.83 6.44
N SER A 34 5.03 -7.93 6.33
CA SER A 34 4.36 -9.03 5.64
C SER A 34 3.26 -8.53 4.72
N ILE A 35 3.15 -9.15 3.56
CA ILE A 35 2.05 -8.96 2.61
C ILE A 35 1.53 -10.34 2.24
N HIS A 36 0.31 -10.63 2.67
CA HIS A 36 -0.41 -11.86 2.35
C HIS A 36 -1.42 -11.57 1.24
N TRP A 37 -1.46 -12.40 0.20
CA TRP A 37 -2.42 -12.29 -0.89
C TRP A 37 -3.45 -13.41 -0.86
N LEU A 38 -4.69 -13.09 -1.23
CA LEU A 38 -5.79 -14.02 -1.37
C LEU A 38 -6.49 -13.81 -2.71
N GLY A 39 -6.50 -14.85 -3.56
CA GLY A 39 -7.20 -14.90 -4.83
C GLY A 39 -8.33 -15.93 -4.82
N LYS A 40 -9.52 -15.54 -5.26
CA LYS A 40 -10.73 -16.37 -5.22
C LYS A 40 -11.19 -16.77 -6.62
N LYS A 41 -11.76 -17.95 -6.74
CA LYS A 41 -12.42 -18.48 -7.93
C LYS A 41 -13.72 -19.17 -7.55
N VAL A 42 -14.60 -19.47 -8.51
CA VAL A 42 -15.88 -20.13 -8.26
C VAL A 42 -15.71 -21.45 -7.49
N THR A 43 -14.65 -22.19 -7.74
CA THR A 43 -14.39 -23.51 -7.14
C THR A 43 -13.49 -23.51 -5.92
N GLY A 44 -13.14 -22.34 -5.37
CA GLY A 44 -12.26 -22.23 -4.19
C GLY A 44 -11.42 -20.96 -4.19
N GLN A 45 -10.33 -21.02 -3.49
CA GLN A 45 -9.39 -19.89 -3.34
C GLN A 45 -7.96 -20.39 -3.25
N HIS A 46 -7.00 -19.51 -3.46
CA HIS A 46 -5.59 -19.72 -3.20
C HIS A 46 -5.01 -18.51 -2.50
N GLU A 47 -3.98 -18.73 -1.68
CA GLU A 47 -3.34 -17.70 -0.91
C GLU A 47 -1.84 -17.90 -0.81
N GLY A 48 -1.13 -16.84 -0.41
CA GLY A 48 0.30 -16.90 -0.23
C GLY A 48 0.87 -15.55 0.19
N ASN A 49 2.18 -15.41 0.06
CA ASN A 49 2.88 -14.21 0.48
C ASN A 49 3.66 -13.60 -0.69
N ILE A 50 3.95 -12.30 -0.55
CA ILE A 50 4.86 -11.57 -1.42
C ILE A 50 5.72 -10.64 -0.55
N SER A 51 7.01 -10.47 -0.89
CA SER A 51 7.94 -9.70 -0.08
C SER A 51 7.98 -8.23 -0.48
N LEU A 52 8.02 -7.36 0.53
CA LEU A 52 8.35 -5.95 0.36
C LEU A 52 9.85 -5.83 0.06
N VAL A 53 10.21 -5.03 -0.95
CA VAL A 53 11.60 -4.65 -1.25
C VAL A 53 11.97 -3.41 -0.46
N SER A 54 11.10 -2.40 -0.50
CA SER A 54 11.29 -1.13 0.18
C SER A 54 9.95 -0.45 0.41
N GLY A 55 9.90 0.41 1.41
CA GLY A 55 8.74 1.24 1.69
C GLY A 55 9.11 2.42 2.57
N LYS A 56 8.37 3.51 2.40
CA LYS A 56 8.43 4.68 3.27
C LYS A 56 7.04 5.27 3.47
N LEU A 57 6.85 5.85 4.65
CA LEU A 57 5.75 6.77 4.95
C LEU A 57 6.32 8.17 5.09
N GLU A 58 5.61 9.15 4.57
CA GLU A 58 5.93 10.58 4.68
C GLU A 58 5.03 11.18 5.75
N MET A 59 5.64 11.79 6.77
CA MET A 59 4.96 12.31 7.94
C MET A 59 5.24 13.79 8.11
N GLU A 60 4.24 14.58 8.48
CA GLU A 60 4.40 15.93 9.02
C GLU A 60 4.03 15.92 10.51
N GLY A 61 5.03 15.81 11.37
CA GLY A 61 4.83 15.52 12.78
C GLY A 61 4.23 14.10 12.95
N GLU A 62 3.01 14.01 13.49
CA GLU A 62 2.27 12.74 13.65
C GLU A 62 1.26 12.48 12.51
N VAL A 63 1.18 13.35 11.51
CA VAL A 63 0.21 13.27 10.43
C VAL A 63 0.85 12.62 9.20
N LEU A 64 0.22 11.57 8.69
CA LEU A 64 0.60 10.94 7.42
C LEU A 64 0.26 11.88 6.26
N THR A 65 1.23 12.11 5.38
CA THR A 65 1.07 12.98 4.20
C THR A 65 1.33 12.26 2.88
N GLY A 66 2.06 11.14 2.91
CA GLY A 66 2.40 10.39 1.71
C GLY A 66 3.02 9.03 2.02
N GLY A 67 3.39 8.30 0.98
CA GLY A 67 4.09 7.03 1.10
C GLY A 67 4.36 6.38 -0.25
N SER A 68 5.35 5.51 -0.29
CA SER A 68 5.68 4.72 -1.48
C SER A 68 6.25 3.37 -1.11
N PHE A 69 5.96 2.34 -1.93
CA PHE A 69 6.28 0.95 -1.65
C PHE A 69 6.65 0.22 -2.94
N THR A 70 7.56 -0.73 -2.83
CA THR A 70 7.96 -1.64 -3.93
C THR A 70 7.95 -3.06 -3.41
N VAL A 71 7.33 -3.98 -4.14
CA VAL A 71 7.30 -5.41 -3.84
C VAL A 71 8.04 -6.20 -4.93
N ASP A 72 8.70 -7.30 -4.54
CA ASP A 72 9.35 -8.25 -5.46
C ASP A 72 8.35 -9.30 -5.93
N MET A 73 7.90 -9.20 -7.17
CA MET A 73 6.98 -10.17 -7.77
C MET A 73 7.59 -11.57 -7.91
N ASN A 74 8.93 -11.69 -7.91
CA ASN A 74 9.61 -12.99 -7.91
C ASN A 74 9.52 -13.70 -6.56
N SER A 75 9.29 -12.99 -5.46
CA SER A 75 9.17 -13.56 -4.12
C SER A 75 7.83 -14.27 -3.87
N MET A 76 6.86 -14.14 -4.80
CA MET A 76 5.52 -14.71 -4.65
C MET A 76 5.55 -16.20 -4.32
N THR A 77 4.87 -16.58 -3.23
CA THR A 77 4.70 -17.96 -2.77
C THR A 77 3.22 -18.36 -2.80
N VAL A 78 2.95 -19.64 -2.75
CA VAL A 78 1.64 -20.27 -2.54
C VAL A 78 1.73 -21.05 -1.24
N THR A 79 0.78 -20.89 -0.31
CA THR A 79 0.87 -21.43 1.06
C THR A 79 -0.29 -22.36 1.45
N ASP A 80 -1.37 -22.37 0.68
CA ASP A 80 -2.58 -23.19 0.93
C ASP A 80 -2.51 -24.59 0.31
N ILE A 81 -1.57 -24.82 -0.59
CA ILE A 81 -1.31 -26.12 -1.22
C ILE A 81 0.19 -26.39 -1.28
N GLU A 82 0.57 -27.66 -1.40
CA GLU A 82 1.97 -28.10 -1.39
C GLU A 82 2.38 -28.90 -2.63
N GLY A 83 3.68 -29.14 -2.74
CA GLY A 83 4.27 -30.01 -3.77
C GLY A 83 4.13 -29.47 -5.19
N GLU A 84 3.95 -30.39 -6.15
CA GLU A 84 3.91 -30.06 -7.58
C GLU A 84 2.79 -29.09 -7.95
N TYR A 85 1.64 -29.16 -7.26
CA TYR A 85 0.50 -28.26 -7.51
C TYR A 85 0.81 -26.81 -7.09
N ALA A 86 1.49 -26.60 -5.96
CA ALA A 86 1.95 -25.28 -5.54
C ALA A 86 2.92 -24.68 -6.57
N GLU A 87 3.89 -25.47 -7.04
CA GLU A 87 4.85 -25.02 -8.04
C GLU A 87 4.20 -24.69 -9.39
N LYS A 88 3.23 -25.50 -9.84
CA LYS A 88 2.46 -25.23 -11.06
C LYS A 88 1.64 -23.94 -10.93
N LEU A 89 0.94 -23.73 -9.81
CA LEU A 89 0.19 -22.50 -9.59
C LEU A 89 1.11 -21.28 -9.51
N LYS A 90 2.20 -21.38 -8.75
CA LYS A 90 3.20 -20.31 -8.66
C LYS A 90 3.79 -19.95 -10.04
N GLY A 91 4.14 -20.97 -10.83
CA GLY A 91 4.63 -20.78 -12.19
C GLY A 91 3.61 -20.09 -13.09
N HIS A 92 2.32 -20.48 -12.99
CA HIS A 92 1.25 -19.86 -13.74
C HIS A 92 1.01 -18.40 -13.32
N LEU A 93 0.98 -18.09 -12.02
CA LEU A 93 0.84 -16.73 -11.51
C LEU A 93 1.97 -15.82 -12.01
N LYS A 94 3.20 -16.35 -12.14
CA LYS A 94 4.36 -15.60 -12.65
C LYS A 94 4.42 -15.47 -14.18
N SER A 95 3.67 -16.30 -14.92
CA SER A 95 3.67 -16.31 -16.38
C SER A 95 3.05 -15.05 -16.99
N ASP A 96 3.23 -14.87 -18.29
CA ASP A 96 2.67 -13.75 -19.08
C ASP A 96 1.13 -13.76 -19.10
N ASP A 97 0.51 -14.94 -18.96
CA ASP A 97 -0.94 -15.10 -18.85
C ASP A 97 -1.50 -14.45 -17.57
N PHE A 98 -0.64 -14.22 -16.56
CA PHE A 98 -1.03 -13.62 -15.29
C PHE A 98 -0.21 -12.35 -15.02
N PHE A 99 0.77 -12.37 -14.12
CA PHE A 99 1.52 -11.16 -13.72
C PHE A 99 2.70 -10.81 -14.63
N GLY A 100 3.18 -11.72 -15.50
CA GLY A 100 4.27 -11.48 -16.43
C GLY A 100 5.58 -11.10 -15.72
N VAL A 101 5.93 -11.80 -14.64
CA VAL A 101 6.97 -11.42 -13.69
C VAL A 101 8.36 -11.32 -14.34
N ALA A 102 8.63 -12.11 -15.40
CA ALA A 102 9.90 -12.03 -16.13
C ALA A 102 10.13 -10.64 -16.77
N THR A 103 9.06 -9.96 -17.17
CA THR A 103 9.10 -8.61 -17.78
C THR A 103 8.80 -7.54 -16.73
N HIS A 104 7.99 -7.87 -15.73
CA HIS A 104 7.54 -6.97 -14.67
C HIS A 104 7.91 -7.53 -13.28
N PRO A 105 9.20 -7.51 -12.91
CA PRO A 105 9.69 -8.13 -11.68
C PRO A 105 9.26 -7.42 -10.40
N GLU A 106 8.74 -6.19 -10.52
CA GLU A 106 8.31 -5.37 -9.40
C GLU A 106 6.89 -4.85 -9.62
N ALA A 107 6.17 -4.66 -8.52
CA ALA A 107 4.97 -3.84 -8.47
C ALA A 107 5.16 -2.72 -7.44
N THR A 108 4.53 -1.56 -7.71
CA THR A 108 4.72 -0.38 -6.86
C THR A 108 3.39 0.23 -6.45
N LEU A 109 3.41 0.93 -5.31
CA LEU A 109 2.35 1.78 -4.82
C LEU A 109 2.93 3.15 -4.47
N THR A 110 2.27 4.22 -4.95
CA THR A 110 2.58 5.59 -4.53
C THR A 110 1.28 6.27 -4.07
N PHE A 111 1.27 6.83 -2.87
CA PHE A 111 0.11 7.54 -2.36
C PHE A 111 -0.11 8.83 -3.15
N THR A 112 -1.35 9.06 -3.56
CA THR A 112 -1.77 10.26 -4.29
C THR A 112 -2.67 11.15 -3.45
N SER A 113 -3.35 10.57 -2.44
CA SER A 113 -4.18 11.31 -1.48
C SER A 113 -4.22 10.58 -0.14
N VAL A 114 -4.19 11.35 0.94
CA VAL A 114 -4.30 10.85 2.32
C VAL A 114 -5.33 11.70 3.05
N GLU A 115 -6.34 11.06 3.63
CA GLU A 115 -7.39 11.72 4.42
C GLU A 115 -7.44 11.10 5.81
N ALA A 116 -7.21 11.92 6.86
CA ALA A 116 -7.32 11.46 8.24
C ALA A 116 -8.80 11.19 8.62
N LYS A 117 -9.07 10.01 9.18
CA LYS A 117 -10.41 9.59 9.66
C LYS A 117 -10.50 9.54 11.18
N GLY A 118 -9.37 9.53 11.87
CA GLY A 118 -9.28 9.45 13.32
C GLY A 118 -7.86 9.22 13.78
N THR A 119 -7.67 8.88 15.04
CA THR A 119 -6.34 8.63 15.59
C THR A 119 -5.66 7.46 14.90
N GLY A 120 -4.63 7.75 14.11
CA GLY A 120 -3.86 6.78 13.35
C GLY A 120 -4.61 6.11 12.19
N LEU A 121 -5.88 6.45 11.95
CA LEU A 121 -6.67 5.90 10.85
C LEU A 121 -6.75 6.90 9.69
N TYR A 122 -6.41 6.43 8.50
CA TYR A 122 -6.40 7.21 7.27
C TYR A 122 -7.11 6.47 6.15
N THR A 123 -7.87 7.18 5.31
CA THR A 123 -8.24 6.69 3.99
C THR A 123 -7.19 7.18 3.01
N VAL A 124 -6.57 6.24 2.32
CA VAL A 124 -5.50 6.47 1.35
C VAL A 124 -5.99 6.12 -0.03
N THR A 125 -5.76 7.01 -1.00
CA THR A 125 -5.81 6.68 -2.42
C THR A 125 -4.38 6.64 -2.94
N GLY A 126 -4.03 5.59 -3.67
CA GLY A 126 -2.70 5.42 -4.24
C GLY A 126 -2.73 4.81 -5.62
N ASP A 127 -1.74 5.15 -6.41
CA ASP A 127 -1.48 4.59 -7.73
C ASP A 127 -0.69 3.28 -7.60
N PHE A 128 -1.33 2.18 -7.95
CA PHE A 128 -0.71 0.86 -8.04
C PHE A 128 -0.22 0.64 -9.47
N THR A 129 1.07 0.31 -9.61
CA THR A 129 1.63 -0.14 -10.89
C THR A 129 1.88 -1.64 -10.82
N ILE A 130 1.10 -2.42 -11.59
CA ILE A 130 1.17 -3.88 -11.66
C ILE A 130 1.21 -4.27 -13.14
N LYS A 131 2.10 -5.19 -13.52
CA LYS A 131 2.26 -5.64 -14.92
C LYS A 131 2.40 -4.47 -15.90
N GLY A 132 3.13 -3.41 -15.49
CA GLY A 132 3.38 -2.21 -16.29
C GLY A 132 2.18 -1.28 -16.50
N LYS A 133 1.06 -1.49 -15.79
CA LYS A 133 -0.12 -0.63 -15.83
C LYS A 133 -0.34 0.03 -14.48
N THR A 134 -0.74 1.30 -14.49
CA THR A 134 -0.99 2.09 -13.29
C THR A 134 -2.47 2.41 -13.18
N ASN A 135 -3.06 2.08 -12.04
CA ASN A 135 -4.46 2.39 -11.72
C ASN A 135 -4.58 2.77 -10.24
N PRO A 136 -5.50 3.68 -9.88
CA PRO A 136 -5.74 4.04 -8.51
C PRO A 136 -6.56 2.98 -7.77
N ALA A 137 -6.26 2.83 -6.47
CA ALA A 137 -7.15 2.14 -5.54
C ALA A 137 -7.18 2.89 -4.21
N THR A 138 -8.31 2.76 -3.49
CA THR A 138 -8.53 3.42 -2.20
C THR A 138 -8.71 2.35 -1.12
N PHE A 139 -8.05 2.55 0.02
CA PHE A 139 -8.08 1.64 1.16
C PHE A 139 -7.88 2.41 2.46
N ASP A 140 -8.22 1.78 3.58
CA ASP A 140 -7.94 2.32 4.90
C ASP A 140 -6.59 1.79 5.40
N LEU A 141 -5.78 2.70 5.97
CA LEU A 141 -4.49 2.44 6.60
C LEU A 141 -4.58 2.81 8.07
N GLN A 142 -4.32 1.84 8.95
CA GLN A 142 -4.22 2.06 10.38
C GLN A 142 -2.75 2.10 10.79
N ILE A 143 -2.30 3.21 11.37
CA ILE A 143 -0.98 3.37 11.95
C ILE A 143 -1.09 3.26 13.47
N SER A 144 -0.25 2.43 14.07
CA SER A 144 -0.10 2.21 15.49
C SER A 144 1.38 2.33 15.87
N VAL A 145 1.71 2.18 17.15
CA VAL A 145 3.12 2.24 17.58
C VAL A 145 3.92 1.09 16.96
N GLY A 146 4.88 1.45 16.11
CA GLY A 146 5.79 0.51 15.44
C GLY A 146 5.18 -0.31 14.30
N GLU A 147 3.93 -0.05 13.91
CA GLU A 147 3.24 -0.85 12.89
C GLU A 147 2.20 -0.04 12.11
N ALA A 148 2.07 -0.34 10.82
CA ALA A 148 0.94 0.09 10.02
C ALA A 148 0.29 -1.11 9.33
N THR A 149 -1.06 -1.16 9.31
CA THR A 149 -1.82 -2.27 8.72
C THR A 149 -2.85 -1.76 7.71
N ALA A 150 -3.08 -2.54 6.66
CA ALA A 150 -4.10 -2.25 5.66
C ALA A 150 -4.66 -3.54 5.08
N LYS A 151 -5.94 -3.48 4.69
CA LYS A 151 -6.55 -4.45 3.78
C LYS A 151 -6.84 -3.77 2.46
N VAL A 152 -6.23 -4.25 1.38
CA VAL A 152 -6.33 -3.66 0.04
C VAL A 152 -7.03 -4.63 -0.89
N ILE A 153 -7.99 -4.15 -1.66
CA ILE A 153 -8.68 -4.91 -2.71
C ILE A 153 -8.27 -4.34 -4.06
N ILE A 154 -7.79 -5.20 -4.94
CA ILE A 154 -7.30 -4.85 -6.27
C ILE A 154 -8.09 -5.60 -7.34
N ASP A 155 -8.69 -4.86 -8.27
CA ASP A 155 -9.26 -5.45 -9.49
C ASP A 155 -8.15 -5.71 -10.51
N ARG A 156 -7.77 -6.96 -10.69
CA ARG A 156 -6.72 -7.39 -11.62
C ARG A 156 -7.02 -7.12 -13.09
N SER A 157 -8.30 -6.97 -13.44
CA SER A 157 -8.70 -6.72 -14.82
C SER A 157 -8.23 -5.36 -15.32
N LEU A 158 -8.04 -4.38 -14.41
CA LEU A 158 -7.50 -3.06 -14.71
C LEU A 158 -6.02 -3.12 -15.14
N TYR A 159 -5.33 -4.21 -14.80
CA TYR A 159 -3.91 -4.42 -15.11
C TYR A 159 -3.69 -5.41 -16.26
N ASP A 160 -4.74 -5.66 -17.05
CA ASP A 160 -4.69 -6.59 -18.21
C ASP A 160 -4.31 -8.03 -17.82
N ILE A 161 -4.71 -8.45 -16.61
CA ILE A 161 -4.59 -9.83 -16.15
C ILE A 161 -5.89 -10.54 -16.48
N ARG A 162 -5.93 -11.15 -17.66
CA ARG A 162 -7.18 -11.61 -18.30
C ARG A 162 -7.60 -13.02 -17.95
N TYR A 163 -6.65 -13.88 -17.62
CA TYR A 163 -6.90 -15.33 -17.46
C TYR A 163 -8.06 -15.61 -16.50
N GLY A 164 -9.09 -16.33 -17.01
CA GLY A 164 -10.28 -16.69 -16.24
C GLY A 164 -11.17 -15.52 -15.79
N SER A 165 -11.02 -14.33 -16.37
CA SER A 165 -11.79 -13.14 -16.00
C SER A 165 -13.04 -12.98 -16.87
N THR A 166 -14.20 -12.80 -16.23
CA THR A 166 -15.48 -12.51 -16.91
C THR A 166 -15.51 -11.11 -17.55
N SER A 167 -14.55 -10.22 -17.25
CA SER A 167 -14.41 -8.95 -17.94
C SER A 167 -13.89 -9.10 -19.38
N PHE A 168 -13.28 -10.25 -19.71
CA PHE A 168 -12.66 -10.50 -21.00
C PHE A 168 -13.22 -11.71 -21.74
N PHE A 169 -13.83 -12.68 -21.01
CA PHE A 169 -14.28 -13.93 -21.59
C PHE A 169 -15.66 -14.32 -21.08
N ASP A 170 -16.51 -14.78 -21.99
CA ASP A 170 -17.83 -15.35 -21.70
C ASP A 170 -17.76 -16.88 -21.50
N ASN A 171 -18.78 -17.45 -20.88
CA ASN A 171 -19.02 -18.90 -20.77
C ASN A 171 -17.88 -19.68 -20.07
N LEU A 172 -17.21 -19.07 -19.11
CA LEU A 172 -16.10 -19.68 -18.37
C LEU A 172 -16.55 -20.80 -17.43
N GLY A 173 -17.82 -20.78 -16.94
CA GLY A 173 -18.33 -21.75 -15.97
C GLY A 173 -17.44 -21.83 -14.73
N ASP A 174 -17.02 -23.04 -14.36
CA ASP A 174 -16.17 -23.28 -13.16
C ASP A 174 -14.73 -22.76 -13.30
N LYS A 175 -14.36 -22.23 -14.48
CA LYS A 175 -13.03 -21.65 -14.72
C LYS A 175 -12.94 -20.17 -14.32
N VAL A 176 -14.03 -19.57 -13.85
CA VAL A 176 -14.05 -18.16 -13.44
C VAL A 176 -13.14 -17.96 -12.24
N ILE A 177 -12.21 -17.01 -12.39
CA ILE A 177 -11.41 -16.43 -11.33
C ILE A 177 -11.93 -15.02 -11.13
N TYR A 178 -12.30 -14.66 -9.89
CA TYR A 178 -12.78 -13.30 -9.59
C TYR A 178 -11.71 -12.27 -9.92
N ASN A 179 -12.16 -11.09 -10.31
CA ASN A 179 -11.23 -10.02 -10.64
C ASN A 179 -10.54 -9.45 -9.41
N ASP A 180 -11.27 -9.37 -8.31
CA ASP A 180 -10.74 -8.86 -7.06
C ASP A 180 -9.81 -9.87 -6.40
N PHE A 181 -8.63 -9.43 -6.02
CA PHE A 181 -7.79 -10.10 -5.05
C PHE A 181 -7.52 -9.20 -3.84
N GLU A 182 -7.31 -9.80 -2.70
CA GLU A 182 -7.15 -9.12 -1.43
C GLU A 182 -5.67 -9.18 -1.01
N LEU A 183 -5.19 -8.08 -0.42
CA LEU A 183 -3.89 -8.02 0.24
C LEU A 183 -4.12 -7.65 1.71
N ASP A 184 -3.67 -8.49 2.62
CA ASP A 184 -3.53 -8.18 4.03
C ASP A 184 -2.08 -7.76 4.28
N VAL A 185 -1.89 -6.50 4.68
CA VAL A 185 -0.58 -5.86 4.78
C VAL A 185 -0.28 -5.51 6.22
N THR A 186 0.90 -5.88 6.70
CA THR A 186 1.47 -5.44 7.97
C THR A 186 2.87 -4.89 7.71
N LEU A 187 3.05 -3.60 7.98
CA LEU A 187 4.32 -2.88 7.82
C LEU A 187 4.93 -2.62 9.20
N LYS A 188 6.22 -2.89 9.37
CA LYS A 188 6.98 -2.54 10.58
C LYS A 188 7.72 -1.23 10.37
N LEU A 189 7.48 -0.27 11.33
CA LEU A 189 7.98 1.10 11.30
C LEU A 189 9.29 1.23 12.08
#